data_26eead85c954595bf72357f4290e0c6e
#
_entry.id   26eead85c954595bf72357f4290e0c6e
#
_cell.length_a   1.000
_cell.length_b   1.000
_cell.length_c   1.000
_cell.angle_alpha   90.00
_cell.angle_beta   90.00
_cell.angle_gamma   90.00
#
_symmetry.space_group_name_H-M   'P 1'
#
loop_
_entity.id
_entity.type
_entity.pdbx_description
1 polymer ?
#
loop_
_entity_poly.entity_id
_entity_poly.type
_entity_poly.pdbx_seq_one_letter_code
_entity_poly.pdbx_strand_id
1 'polypeptide(L)'
;MMQILDFYTLRNLASNELFSYLILKGERMIYSVTLNPSIDFVVRVKDFQIGETNRAYEDNFFAGGKGIMVSKLLKNVGTECVNLGFLGGFTGAFIEENLKKLNIPSDFVSVEENTRINVKLKTEEETEINCQGPKISEKEKEEFLDKIRKIKSDDFVILSGSVPSNLGNDFYINIIEILNKNSVKFTLDSSGETFKKSLKYKPFLIKPNKDELKEYAKREFKDNKEIIDYVRANLVGKAENVIVSLGGKGALYIAKDFSLFAQPFKAKESVVNTVGAGDSVVAGFVNYMLKENDVEKAFRFAVACGTATSFSEDIGELDFIEEISKKLVIEREHYGN
;
A
#
# COMPACT_ATOMS: atom_id res chain seq x y z
N MET A 1 31.07 23.46 -7.82
CA MET A 1 30.02 24.15 -8.62
C MET A 1 29.14 23.07 -9.21
N MET A 2 28.21 22.56 -8.40
CA MET A 2 27.28 21.49 -8.79
C MET A 2 25.94 22.18 -9.04
N GLN A 3 25.61 22.32 -10.32
CA GLN A 3 24.37 22.96 -10.74
C GLN A 3 23.16 22.14 -10.27
N ILE A 4 22.22 22.82 -9.66
CA ILE A 4 20.86 22.40 -9.41
C ILE A 4 20.27 22.07 -10.78
N LEU A 5 20.17 20.79 -11.12
CA LEU A 5 19.39 20.34 -12.26
C LEU A 5 17.92 20.66 -11.95
N ASP A 6 17.38 21.58 -12.74
CA ASP A 6 16.05 22.15 -12.61
C ASP A 6 14.97 21.07 -12.64
N PHE A 7 13.89 21.27 -11.92
CA PHE A 7 12.67 20.43 -11.84
C PHE A 7 12.13 20.00 -13.23
N TYR A 8 12.42 20.82 -14.26
CA TYR A 8 12.12 20.52 -15.68
C TYR A 8 12.97 19.40 -16.27
N THR A 9 14.21 19.26 -15.85
CA THR A 9 15.13 18.22 -16.38
C THR A 9 14.77 16.85 -15.82
N LEU A 10 14.33 16.78 -14.56
CA LEU A 10 13.87 15.52 -13.91
C LEU A 10 12.61 14.96 -14.55
N ARG A 11 11.72 15.81 -15.03
CA ARG A 11 10.48 15.39 -15.74
C ARG A 11 10.73 14.70 -17.09
N ASN A 12 11.89 14.89 -17.68
CA ASN A 12 12.20 14.38 -19.03
C ASN A 12 13.15 13.17 -19.05
N LEU A 13 13.62 12.71 -17.87
CA LEU A 13 14.41 11.49 -17.77
C LEU A 13 13.51 10.26 -17.93
N ALA A 14 13.97 9.27 -18.69
CA ALA A 14 13.32 7.96 -18.69
C ALA A 14 13.36 7.39 -17.26
N SER A 15 12.36 6.59 -16.87
CA SER A 15 12.17 6.08 -15.49
C SER A 15 13.46 5.44 -14.91
N ASN A 16 14.25 4.76 -15.75
CA ASN A 16 15.52 4.14 -15.34
C ASN A 16 16.66 5.14 -15.17
N GLU A 17 16.64 6.27 -15.92
CA GLU A 17 17.63 7.33 -15.78
C GLU A 17 17.36 8.16 -14.52
N LEU A 18 16.09 8.41 -14.19
CA LEU A 18 15.68 9.03 -12.94
C LEU A 18 16.08 8.16 -11.74
N PHE A 19 15.85 6.84 -11.82
CA PHE A 19 16.27 5.89 -10.79
C PHE A 19 17.79 5.91 -10.57
N SER A 20 18.57 5.86 -11.66
CA SER A 20 20.03 5.93 -11.58
C SER A 20 20.53 7.26 -10.99
N TYR A 21 19.87 8.36 -11.34
CA TYR A 21 20.19 9.69 -10.82
C TYR A 21 19.92 9.81 -9.30
N LEU A 22 18.78 9.30 -8.82
CA LEU A 22 18.41 9.31 -7.39
C LEU A 22 19.37 8.47 -6.54
N ILE A 23 19.78 7.30 -7.03
CA ILE A 23 20.81 6.47 -6.37
C ILE A 23 22.15 7.23 -6.27
N LEU A 24 22.53 7.97 -7.29
CA LEU A 24 23.79 8.76 -7.32
C LEU A 24 23.76 9.95 -6.35
N LYS A 25 22.58 10.51 -6.08
CA LYS A 25 22.42 11.60 -5.10
C LYS A 25 22.54 11.16 -3.64
N GLY A 26 22.44 9.87 -3.34
CA GLY A 26 22.43 9.35 -1.98
C GLY A 26 21.23 9.80 -1.15
N GLU A 27 20.11 10.16 -1.80
CA GLU A 27 18.85 10.44 -1.13
C GLU A 27 18.19 9.13 -0.69
N ARG A 28 17.47 9.17 0.45
CA ARG A 28 16.68 8.03 0.94
C ARG A 28 15.66 7.62 -0.10
N MET A 29 15.64 6.35 -0.45
CA MET A 29 14.71 5.78 -1.41
C MET A 29 13.60 5.01 -0.70
N ILE A 30 12.36 5.13 -1.20
CA ILE A 30 11.25 4.26 -0.81
C ILE A 30 11.08 3.19 -1.88
N TYR A 31 11.07 1.92 -1.46
CA TYR A 31 10.75 0.79 -2.33
C TYR A 31 9.37 0.26 -1.99
N SER A 32 8.50 0.15 -2.99
CA SER A 32 7.19 -0.49 -2.85
C SER A 32 7.23 -1.88 -3.48
N VAL A 33 7.07 -2.91 -2.68
CA VAL A 33 7.12 -4.30 -3.13
C VAL A 33 5.70 -4.80 -3.37
N THR A 34 5.45 -5.22 -4.62
CA THR A 34 4.22 -5.88 -5.05
C THR A 34 4.59 -7.22 -5.69
N LEU A 35 4.57 -8.29 -4.90
CA LEU A 35 5.00 -9.61 -5.38
C LEU A 35 4.06 -10.21 -6.41
N ASN A 36 2.79 -9.87 -6.37
CA ASN A 36 1.73 -10.42 -7.22
C ASN A 36 0.82 -9.32 -7.77
N PRO A 37 1.36 -8.40 -8.59
CA PRO A 37 0.57 -7.35 -9.23
C PRO A 37 -0.52 -7.93 -10.13
N SER A 38 -1.46 -7.10 -10.57
CA SER A 38 -2.55 -7.50 -11.44
C SER A 38 -2.92 -6.42 -12.44
N ILE A 39 -3.55 -6.80 -13.52
CA ILE A 39 -4.48 -5.91 -14.19
C ILE A 39 -5.83 -6.07 -13.50
N ASP A 40 -6.41 -4.97 -13.01
CA ASP A 40 -7.76 -4.97 -12.49
C ASP A 40 -8.71 -4.58 -13.62
N PHE A 41 -9.45 -5.56 -14.13
CA PHE A 41 -10.44 -5.39 -15.19
C PHE A 41 -11.79 -5.09 -14.55
N VAL A 42 -12.21 -3.83 -14.61
CA VAL A 42 -13.48 -3.35 -14.08
C VAL A 42 -14.53 -3.46 -15.17
N VAL A 43 -15.60 -4.21 -14.92
CA VAL A 43 -16.70 -4.43 -15.87
C VAL A 43 -18.00 -4.02 -15.21
N ARG A 44 -18.76 -3.13 -15.86
CA ARG A 44 -20.06 -2.65 -15.40
C ARG A 44 -21.17 -3.29 -16.21
N VAL A 45 -22.07 -4.00 -15.53
CA VAL A 45 -23.20 -4.71 -16.15
C VAL A 45 -24.49 -4.32 -15.44
N LYS A 46 -25.54 -3.98 -16.19
CA LYS A 46 -26.89 -3.82 -15.66
C LYS A 46 -27.63 -5.16 -15.73
N ASP A 47 -28.47 -5.42 -14.72
CA ASP A 47 -29.36 -6.58 -14.68
C ASP A 47 -28.61 -7.91 -14.90
N PHE A 48 -27.47 -8.07 -14.24
CA PHE A 48 -26.59 -9.24 -14.39
C PHE A 48 -27.33 -10.54 -14.05
N GLN A 49 -27.29 -11.51 -14.96
CA GLN A 49 -27.93 -12.83 -14.81
C GLN A 49 -26.92 -13.95 -14.94
N ILE A 50 -26.85 -14.81 -13.93
CA ILE A 50 -26.01 -16.00 -13.94
C ILE A 50 -26.52 -17.01 -15.01
N GLY A 51 -25.58 -17.51 -15.82
CA GLY A 51 -25.90 -18.50 -16.86
C GLY A 51 -26.34 -17.89 -18.19
N GLU A 52 -26.52 -16.58 -18.27
CA GLU A 52 -26.95 -15.87 -19.46
C GLU A 52 -25.82 -15.05 -20.10
N THR A 53 -26.04 -14.58 -21.34
CA THR A 53 -25.14 -13.65 -22.01
C THR A 53 -25.37 -12.24 -21.48
N ASN A 54 -24.47 -11.75 -20.66
CA ASN A 54 -24.49 -10.39 -20.13
C ASN A 54 -23.67 -9.44 -21.04
N ARG A 55 -24.11 -8.19 -21.20
CA ARG A 55 -23.41 -7.16 -21.98
C ARG A 55 -22.99 -6.03 -21.06
N ALA A 56 -21.67 -5.78 -21.02
CA ALA A 56 -21.14 -4.62 -20.33
C ALA A 56 -21.52 -3.33 -21.07
N TYR A 57 -21.84 -2.30 -20.33
CA TYR A 57 -22.03 -0.95 -20.86
C TYR A 57 -20.79 -0.09 -20.68
N GLU A 58 -19.85 -0.52 -19.83
CA GLU A 58 -18.56 0.13 -19.59
C GLU A 58 -17.57 -0.91 -19.12
N ASP A 59 -16.33 -0.82 -19.60
CA ASP A 59 -15.21 -1.62 -19.09
C ASP A 59 -13.90 -0.80 -19.10
N ASN A 60 -13.03 -1.09 -18.13
CA ASN A 60 -11.76 -0.40 -17.96
C ASN A 60 -10.67 -1.34 -17.41
N PHE A 61 -9.42 -1.11 -17.82
CA PHE A 61 -8.24 -1.80 -17.30
C PHE A 61 -7.37 -0.87 -16.48
N PHE A 62 -7.05 -1.28 -15.26
CA PHE A 62 -6.17 -0.52 -14.37
C PHE A 62 -4.96 -1.36 -13.97
N ALA A 63 -3.77 -0.72 -13.90
CA ALA A 63 -2.62 -1.32 -13.25
C ALA A 63 -2.89 -1.40 -11.75
N GLY A 64 -3.00 -2.62 -11.24
CA GLY A 64 -3.39 -2.95 -9.87
C GLY A 64 -2.33 -3.71 -9.09
N GLY A 65 -2.62 -3.86 -7.80
CA GLY A 65 -1.74 -4.43 -6.79
C GLY A 65 -1.41 -3.41 -5.71
N LYS A 66 -1.45 -3.83 -4.45
CA LYS A 66 -1.33 -2.94 -3.29
C LYS A 66 -0.11 -2.02 -3.34
N GLY A 67 1.08 -2.53 -3.66
CA GLY A 67 2.28 -1.69 -3.75
C GLY A 67 2.25 -0.73 -4.94
N ILE A 68 1.55 -1.06 -6.03
CA ILE A 68 1.33 -0.12 -7.13
C ILE A 68 0.43 1.04 -6.66
N MET A 69 -0.62 0.77 -5.86
CA MET A 69 -1.45 1.82 -5.27
C MET A 69 -0.64 2.70 -4.31
N VAL A 70 0.24 2.09 -3.48
CA VAL A 70 1.21 2.82 -2.65
C VAL A 70 2.05 3.78 -3.48
N SER A 71 2.65 3.30 -4.58
CA SER A 71 3.54 4.13 -5.40
C SER A 71 2.81 5.25 -6.15
N LYS A 72 1.59 5.00 -6.62
CA LYS A 72 0.73 6.04 -7.19
C LYS A 72 0.45 7.16 -6.18
N LEU A 73 0.07 6.80 -4.93
CA LEU A 73 -0.14 7.81 -3.91
C LEU A 73 1.14 8.59 -3.61
N LEU A 74 2.28 7.91 -3.39
CA LEU A 74 3.55 8.58 -3.14
C LEU A 74 3.89 9.57 -4.25
N LYS A 75 3.65 9.20 -5.51
CA LYS A 75 3.82 10.08 -6.66
C LYS A 75 2.90 11.30 -6.61
N ASN A 76 1.60 11.10 -6.32
CA ASN A 76 0.64 12.19 -6.21
C ASN A 76 1.02 13.19 -5.10
N VAL A 77 1.66 12.73 -4.02
CA VAL A 77 2.12 13.58 -2.91
C VAL A 77 3.60 14.04 -3.06
N GLY A 78 4.15 13.92 -4.27
CA GLY A 78 5.48 14.45 -4.61
C GLY A 78 6.65 13.69 -4.00
N THR A 79 6.52 12.37 -3.81
CA THR A 79 7.58 11.51 -3.27
C THR A 79 7.92 10.40 -4.25
N GLU A 80 9.19 10.28 -4.60
CA GLU A 80 9.67 9.24 -5.49
C GLU A 80 9.69 7.87 -4.78
N CYS A 81 9.28 6.84 -5.54
CA CYS A 81 9.22 5.47 -5.05
C CYS A 81 9.54 4.51 -6.20
N VAL A 82 10.25 3.43 -5.92
CA VAL A 82 10.58 2.40 -6.90
C VAL A 82 9.74 1.16 -6.64
N ASN A 83 9.04 0.67 -7.67
CA ASN A 83 8.30 -0.58 -7.59
C ASN A 83 9.21 -1.77 -7.82
N LEU A 84 9.11 -2.77 -6.94
CA LEU A 84 9.77 -4.07 -7.06
C LEU A 84 8.73 -5.20 -7.03
N GLY A 85 9.01 -6.30 -7.70
CA GLY A 85 8.15 -7.48 -7.73
C GLY A 85 8.36 -8.29 -9.00
N PHE A 86 7.31 -8.94 -9.48
CA PHE A 86 7.36 -9.81 -10.66
C PHE A 86 6.32 -9.36 -11.69
N LEU A 87 6.74 -9.21 -12.96
CA LEU A 87 5.85 -8.93 -14.09
C LEU A 87 6.17 -9.88 -15.23
N GLY A 88 5.14 -10.36 -15.94
CA GLY A 88 5.34 -11.24 -17.08
C GLY A 88 4.27 -11.13 -18.16
N GLY A 89 4.65 -11.48 -19.38
CA GLY A 89 3.81 -11.50 -20.55
C GLY A 89 3.23 -10.13 -20.94
N PHE A 90 2.23 -10.13 -21.82
CA PHE A 90 1.60 -8.90 -22.31
C PHE A 90 0.89 -8.10 -21.18
N THR A 91 0.41 -8.78 -20.16
CA THR A 91 -0.24 -8.17 -18.99
C THR A 91 0.76 -7.46 -18.10
N GLY A 92 1.96 -8.02 -17.94
CA GLY A 92 3.07 -7.35 -17.24
C GLY A 92 3.54 -6.11 -18.01
N ALA A 93 3.68 -6.19 -19.33
CA ALA A 93 4.03 -5.06 -20.19
C ALA A 93 3.01 -3.91 -20.09
N PHE A 94 1.71 -4.23 -19.98
CA PHE A 94 0.66 -3.23 -19.76
C PHE A 94 0.89 -2.46 -18.46
N ILE A 95 1.20 -3.15 -17.35
CA ILE A 95 1.45 -2.52 -16.05
C ILE A 95 2.68 -1.63 -16.12
N GLU A 96 3.77 -2.12 -16.71
CA GLU A 96 5.03 -1.40 -16.84
C GLU A 96 4.86 -0.11 -17.67
N GLU A 97 4.10 -0.19 -18.77
CA GLU A 97 3.76 0.98 -19.60
C GLU A 97 2.91 2.00 -18.81
N ASN A 98 1.95 1.56 -18.01
CA ASN A 98 1.16 2.45 -17.17
C ASN A 98 2.02 3.17 -16.12
N LEU A 99 2.91 2.46 -15.42
CA LEU A 99 3.84 3.09 -14.47
C LEU A 99 4.76 4.10 -15.16
N LYS A 100 5.25 3.78 -16.37
CA LYS A 100 6.07 4.69 -17.17
C LYS A 100 5.30 5.95 -17.56
N LYS A 101 4.04 5.85 -17.98
CA LYS A 101 3.17 7.01 -18.29
C LYS A 101 2.97 7.92 -17.08
N LEU A 102 2.92 7.35 -15.87
CA LEU A 102 2.82 8.08 -14.60
C LEU A 102 4.18 8.59 -14.10
N ASN A 103 5.29 8.31 -14.81
CA ASN A 103 6.65 8.58 -14.35
C ASN A 103 6.93 7.97 -12.98
N ILE A 104 6.47 6.75 -12.74
CA ILE A 104 6.76 5.97 -11.52
C ILE A 104 7.86 4.96 -11.84
N PRO A 105 9.04 5.07 -11.21
CA PRO A 105 10.14 4.14 -11.42
C PRO A 105 9.78 2.71 -11.02
N SER A 106 10.29 1.74 -11.77
CA SER A 106 10.09 0.32 -11.49
C SER A 106 11.33 -0.50 -11.85
N ASP A 107 11.59 -1.55 -11.07
CA ASP A 107 12.67 -2.52 -11.30
C ASP A 107 12.16 -3.94 -11.01
N PHE A 108 11.13 -4.35 -11.76
CA PHE A 108 10.54 -5.67 -11.65
C PHE A 108 11.48 -6.76 -12.19
N VAL A 109 11.33 -7.97 -11.68
CA VAL A 109 11.88 -9.17 -12.31
C VAL A 109 10.91 -9.64 -13.39
N SER A 110 11.44 -9.85 -14.59
CA SER A 110 10.64 -10.40 -15.69
C SER A 110 10.45 -11.91 -15.50
N VAL A 111 9.19 -12.36 -15.57
CA VAL A 111 8.81 -13.77 -15.44
C VAL A 111 8.16 -14.30 -16.71
N GLU A 112 8.23 -15.63 -16.91
CA GLU A 112 7.77 -16.27 -18.13
C GLU A 112 6.22 -16.23 -18.26
N GLU A 113 5.51 -16.54 -17.18
CA GLU A 113 4.03 -16.57 -17.18
C GLU A 113 3.44 -15.16 -17.12
N ASN A 114 2.22 -15.02 -17.65
CA ASN A 114 1.51 -13.75 -17.64
C ASN A 114 1.19 -13.28 -16.20
N THR A 115 1.36 -11.99 -15.94
CA THR A 115 0.79 -11.32 -14.77
C THR A 115 -0.73 -11.53 -14.75
N ARG A 116 -1.31 -11.74 -13.58
CA ARG A 116 -2.74 -12.05 -13.42
C ARG A 116 -3.64 -10.88 -13.82
N ILE A 117 -4.86 -11.22 -14.22
CA ILE A 117 -5.97 -10.28 -14.40
C ILE A 117 -7.01 -10.59 -13.30
N ASN A 118 -7.38 -9.60 -12.49
CA ASN A 118 -8.52 -9.69 -11.61
C ASN A 118 -9.73 -9.08 -12.31
N VAL A 119 -10.92 -9.64 -12.10
CA VAL A 119 -12.17 -9.07 -12.61
C VAL A 119 -12.93 -8.42 -11.45
N LYS A 120 -13.30 -7.16 -11.62
CA LYS A 120 -14.14 -6.37 -10.73
C LYS A 120 -15.49 -6.16 -11.40
N LEU A 121 -16.42 -7.07 -11.16
CA LEU A 121 -17.76 -7.01 -11.73
C LEU A 121 -18.61 -6.07 -10.88
N LYS A 122 -18.97 -4.93 -11.45
CA LYS A 122 -19.83 -3.91 -10.85
C LYS A 122 -21.25 -4.07 -11.38
N THR A 123 -22.14 -4.53 -10.51
CA THR A 123 -23.58 -4.64 -10.71
C THR A 123 -24.29 -3.85 -9.63
N GLU A 124 -25.45 -4.25 -9.13
CA GLU A 124 -26.04 -3.74 -7.89
C GLU A 124 -25.13 -4.02 -6.68
N GLU A 125 -24.45 -5.17 -6.71
CA GLU A 125 -23.41 -5.55 -5.75
C GLU A 125 -22.08 -5.74 -6.48
N GLU A 126 -20.97 -5.50 -5.78
CA GLU A 126 -19.63 -5.71 -6.32
C GLU A 126 -19.18 -7.15 -6.11
N THR A 127 -18.72 -7.80 -7.19
CA THR A 127 -18.14 -9.13 -7.14
C THR A 127 -16.70 -9.10 -7.67
N GLU A 128 -15.77 -9.62 -6.88
CA GLU A 128 -14.35 -9.69 -7.25
C GLU A 128 -13.94 -11.14 -7.56
N ILE A 129 -13.28 -11.33 -8.72
CA ILE A 129 -12.63 -12.58 -9.09
C ILE A 129 -11.13 -12.33 -9.14
N ASN A 130 -10.42 -12.77 -8.10
CA ASN A 130 -8.99 -12.57 -7.96
C ASN A 130 -8.22 -13.82 -8.42
N CYS A 131 -7.46 -13.70 -9.51
CA CYS A 131 -6.64 -14.80 -10.06
C CYS A 131 -5.35 -15.00 -9.26
N GLN A 132 -4.73 -16.19 -9.38
CA GLN A 132 -3.56 -16.57 -8.57
C GLN A 132 -2.27 -15.85 -8.96
N GLY A 133 -2.09 -15.54 -10.23
CA GLY A 133 -0.85 -14.96 -10.76
C GLY A 133 0.16 -16.00 -11.25
N PRO A 134 1.32 -15.54 -11.76
CA PRO A 134 2.33 -16.38 -12.36
C PRO A 134 3.02 -17.30 -11.35
N LYS A 135 3.53 -18.43 -11.83
CA LYS A 135 4.51 -19.24 -11.09
C LYS A 135 5.89 -18.61 -11.27
N ILE A 136 6.57 -18.43 -10.16
CA ILE A 136 7.91 -17.85 -10.11
C ILE A 136 8.93 -18.98 -10.01
N SER A 137 9.88 -19.06 -10.93
CA SER A 137 10.96 -20.02 -10.88
C SER A 137 11.98 -19.69 -9.78
N GLU A 138 12.80 -20.65 -9.36
CA GLU A 138 13.86 -20.40 -8.37
C GLU A 138 14.89 -19.36 -8.86
N LYS A 139 15.14 -19.29 -10.18
CA LYS A 139 16.01 -18.26 -10.76
C LYS A 139 15.44 -16.86 -10.61
N GLU A 140 14.17 -16.67 -10.97
CA GLU A 140 13.47 -15.38 -10.87
C GLU A 140 13.33 -14.95 -9.41
N LYS A 141 13.03 -15.89 -8.52
CA LYS A 141 13.00 -15.66 -7.08
C LYS A 141 14.35 -15.17 -6.55
N GLU A 142 15.45 -15.81 -6.93
CA GLU A 142 16.78 -15.41 -6.48
C GLU A 142 17.20 -14.05 -7.06
N GLU A 143 16.88 -13.77 -8.33
CA GLU A 143 17.07 -12.46 -8.94
C GLU A 143 16.35 -11.37 -8.15
N PHE A 144 15.10 -11.62 -7.72
CA PHE A 144 14.35 -10.69 -6.89
C PHE A 144 15.03 -10.49 -5.51
N LEU A 145 15.45 -11.57 -4.85
CA LEU A 145 16.14 -11.46 -3.56
C LEU A 145 17.48 -10.73 -3.67
N ASP A 146 18.17 -10.81 -4.81
CA ASP A 146 19.38 -10.02 -5.07
C ASP A 146 19.09 -8.52 -5.16
N LYS A 147 17.93 -8.11 -5.70
CA LYS A 147 17.50 -6.71 -5.65
C LYS A 147 17.26 -6.26 -4.21
N ILE A 148 16.59 -7.08 -3.39
CA ILE A 148 16.34 -6.79 -1.97
C ILE A 148 17.65 -6.67 -1.17
N ARG A 149 18.66 -7.52 -1.44
CA ARG A 149 19.98 -7.47 -0.78
C ARG A 149 20.74 -6.16 -1.03
N LYS A 150 20.45 -5.46 -2.13
CA LYS A 150 21.12 -4.20 -2.50
C LYS A 150 20.52 -2.96 -1.84
N ILE A 151 19.36 -3.09 -1.18
CA ILE A 151 18.70 -1.99 -0.47
C ILE A 151 19.53 -1.59 0.74
N LYS A 152 19.75 -0.28 0.91
CA LYS A 152 20.62 0.29 1.93
C LYS A 152 19.85 0.60 3.22
N SER A 153 20.57 0.70 4.33
CA SER A 153 20.00 0.98 5.67
C SER A 153 19.21 2.29 5.76
N ASP A 154 19.54 3.27 4.92
CA ASP A 154 18.87 4.58 4.90
C ASP A 154 17.57 4.56 4.08
N ASP A 155 17.38 3.52 3.27
CA ASP A 155 16.17 3.34 2.47
C ASP A 155 15.01 2.85 3.33
N PHE A 156 13.82 2.79 2.71
CA PHE A 156 12.61 2.30 3.35
C PHE A 156 11.84 1.33 2.42
N VAL A 157 11.32 0.24 2.97
CA VAL A 157 10.58 -0.76 2.18
C VAL A 157 9.14 -0.90 2.65
N ILE A 158 8.20 -0.77 1.72
CA ILE A 158 6.78 -1.06 1.94
C ILE A 158 6.46 -2.39 1.27
N LEU A 159 6.19 -3.40 2.07
CA LEU A 159 5.79 -4.73 1.64
C LEU A 159 4.27 -4.82 1.67
N SER A 160 3.61 -5.09 0.54
CA SER A 160 2.15 -5.12 0.51
C SER A 160 1.58 -6.05 -0.57
N GLY A 161 0.40 -6.60 -0.29
CA GLY A 161 -0.33 -7.47 -1.20
C GLY A 161 -0.05 -8.96 -1.00
N SER A 162 -0.62 -9.78 -1.88
CA SER A 162 -0.50 -11.22 -1.86
C SER A 162 0.83 -11.71 -2.42
N VAL A 163 1.20 -12.93 -2.05
CA VAL A 163 2.38 -13.65 -2.56
C VAL A 163 1.92 -14.62 -3.65
N PRO A 164 2.65 -14.79 -4.76
CA PRO A 164 2.42 -15.88 -5.71
C PRO A 164 2.38 -17.23 -5.00
N SER A 165 1.40 -18.08 -5.35
CA SER A 165 1.07 -19.29 -4.59
C SER A 165 2.24 -20.25 -4.40
N ASN A 166 3.13 -20.33 -5.39
CA ASN A 166 4.27 -21.24 -5.35
C ASN A 166 5.47 -20.75 -4.53
N LEU A 167 5.52 -19.47 -4.15
CA LEU A 167 6.58 -18.94 -3.26
C LEU A 167 6.32 -19.23 -1.79
N GLY A 168 5.08 -19.59 -1.45
CA GLY A 168 4.67 -19.90 -0.08
C GLY A 168 4.50 -18.67 0.82
N ASN A 169 3.76 -18.87 1.91
CA ASN A 169 3.37 -17.79 2.83
C ASN A 169 4.54 -17.15 3.58
N ASP A 170 5.70 -17.81 3.64
CA ASP A 170 6.87 -17.33 4.37
C ASP A 170 7.80 -16.45 3.50
N PHE A 171 7.47 -16.24 2.22
CA PHE A 171 8.35 -15.47 1.34
C PHE A 171 8.56 -14.02 1.80
N TYR A 172 7.50 -13.36 2.31
CA TYR A 172 7.68 -12.05 2.95
C TYR A 172 8.61 -12.11 4.17
N ILE A 173 8.60 -13.19 4.93
CA ILE A 173 9.49 -13.34 6.09
C ILE A 173 10.95 -13.45 5.62
N ASN A 174 11.23 -14.17 4.53
CA ASN A 174 12.57 -14.22 3.93
C ASN A 174 13.07 -12.84 3.50
N ILE A 175 12.20 -12.03 2.89
CA ILE A 175 12.51 -10.64 2.54
C ILE A 175 12.82 -9.83 3.80
N ILE A 176 11.96 -9.90 4.81
CA ILE A 176 12.11 -9.18 6.08
C ILE A 176 13.42 -9.56 6.77
N GLU A 177 13.84 -10.83 6.74
CA GLU A 177 15.11 -11.27 7.29
C GLU A 177 16.31 -10.61 6.60
N ILE A 178 16.26 -10.46 5.28
CA ILE A 178 17.30 -9.74 4.52
C ILE A 178 17.30 -8.26 4.91
N LEU A 179 16.14 -7.61 4.93
CA LEU A 179 16.00 -6.20 5.31
C LEU A 179 16.51 -5.95 6.73
N ASN A 180 16.12 -6.81 7.68
CA ASN A 180 16.55 -6.70 9.06
C ASN A 180 18.07 -6.88 9.22
N LYS A 181 18.68 -7.82 8.47
CA LYS A 181 20.14 -8.00 8.44
C LYS A 181 20.87 -6.75 7.94
N ASN A 182 20.26 -6.04 6.98
CA ASN A 182 20.80 -4.81 6.41
C ASN A 182 20.37 -3.55 7.21
N SER A 183 19.67 -3.70 8.33
CA SER A 183 19.12 -2.60 9.15
C SER A 183 18.18 -1.67 8.38
N VAL A 184 17.48 -2.19 7.36
CA VAL A 184 16.50 -1.44 6.57
C VAL A 184 15.16 -1.42 7.28
N LYS A 185 14.57 -0.24 7.46
CA LYS A 185 13.20 -0.11 7.99
C LYS A 185 12.16 -0.58 6.98
N PHE A 186 11.12 -1.24 7.46
CA PHE A 186 10.06 -1.75 6.60
C PHE A 186 8.68 -1.62 7.24
N THR A 187 7.68 -1.63 6.40
CA THR A 187 6.25 -1.76 6.74
C THR A 187 5.70 -3.00 6.04
N LEU A 188 4.81 -3.73 6.69
CA LEU A 188 4.10 -4.85 6.08
C LEU A 188 2.59 -4.65 6.19
N ASP A 189 1.90 -4.56 5.03
CA ASP A 189 0.45 -4.62 4.91
C ASP A 189 0.01 -6.01 4.42
N SER A 190 -0.11 -6.92 5.36
CA SER A 190 -0.50 -8.32 5.14
C SER A 190 -1.34 -8.81 6.32
N SER A 191 -2.01 -9.94 6.18
CA SER A 191 -2.86 -10.56 7.21
C SER A 191 -2.42 -11.97 7.58
N GLY A 192 -3.15 -12.62 8.49
CA GLY A 192 -2.98 -14.02 8.84
C GLY A 192 -1.62 -14.35 9.47
N GLU A 193 -1.04 -15.49 9.10
CA GLU A 193 0.21 -15.98 9.68
C GLU A 193 1.43 -15.12 9.32
N THR A 194 1.48 -14.55 8.12
CA THR A 194 2.56 -13.65 7.70
C THR A 194 2.61 -12.41 8.59
N PHE A 195 1.46 -11.80 8.87
CA PHE A 195 1.35 -10.70 9.83
C PHE A 195 1.91 -11.09 11.20
N LYS A 196 1.45 -12.20 11.78
CA LYS A 196 1.92 -12.67 13.10
C LYS A 196 3.42 -12.89 13.14
N LYS A 197 3.98 -13.55 12.13
CA LYS A 197 5.42 -13.83 12.04
C LYS A 197 6.25 -12.56 11.89
N SER A 198 5.73 -11.53 11.22
CA SER A 198 6.45 -10.27 11.00
C SER A 198 6.66 -9.46 12.27
N LEU A 199 5.78 -9.60 13.27
CA LEU A 199 5.82 -8.82 14.52
C LEU A 199 7.12 -9.02 15.33
N LYS A 200 7.79 -10.16 15.19
CA LYS A 200 9.09 -10.41 15.85
C LYS A 200 10.21 -9.49 15.31
N TYR A 201 10.04 -8.92 14.11
CA TYR A 201 11.01 -8.03 13.48
C TYR A 201 10.67 -6.55 13.66
N LYS A 202 9.64 -6.22 14.46
CA LYS A 202 9.24 -4.86 14.80
C LYS A 202 9.08 -3.94 13.58
N PRO A 203 8.09 -4.21 12.69
CA PRO A 203 7.83 -3.36 11.53
C PRO A 203 7.61 -1.92 11.97
N PHE A 204 8.00 -0.97 11.11
CA PHE A 204 7.80 0.46 11.36
C PHE A 204 6.33 0.83 11.50
N LEU A 205 5.45 0.22 10.70
CA LEU A 205 4.00 0.41 10.75
C LEU A 205 3.30 -0.92 10.54
N ILE A 206 2.27 -1.17 11.32
CA ILE A 206 1.23 -2.15 11.03
C ILE A 206 -0.12 -1.44 10.95
N LYS A 207 -0.96 -1.87 9.98
CA LYS A 207 -2.28 -1.28 9.75
C LYS A 207 -3.35 -2.37 9.56
N PRO A 208 -3.69 -3.17 10.56
CA PRO A 208 -4.82 -4.07 10.44
C PRO A 208 -6.13 -3.27 10.28
N ASN A 209 -7.05 -3.79 9.48
CA ASN A 209 -8.45 -3.36 9.56
C ASN A 209 -9.15 -4.09 10.71
N LYS A 210 -10.42 -3.72 10.97
CA LYS A 210 -11.19 -4.30 12.08
C LYS A 210 -11.35 -5.81 11.96
N ASP A 211 -11.54 -6.35 10.74
CA ASP A 211 -11.75 -7.77 10.52
C ASP A 211 -10.44 -8.57 10.62
N GLU A 212 -9.34 -8.04 10.09
CA GLU A 212 -7.99 -8.60 10.28
C GLU A 212 -7.59 -8.62 11.76
N LEU A 213 -7.95 -7.55 12.51
CA LEU A 213 -7.70 -7.50 13.94
C LEU A 213 -8.53 -8.54 14.71
N LYS A 214 -9.81 -8.76 14.35
CA LYS A 214 -10.65 -9.82 14.90
C LYS A 214 -10.06 -11.21 14.65
N GLU A 215 -9.62 -11.47 13.41
CA GLU A 215 -8.97 -12.73 13.05
C GLU A 215 -7.71 -12.97 13.89
N TYR A 216 -6.87 -11.94 14.02
CA TYR A 216 -5.66 -12.00 14.84
C TYR A 216 -5.98 -12.24 16.32
N ALA A 217 -6.95 -11.51 16.86
CA ALA A 217 -7.36 -11.55 18.26
C ALA A 217 -8.20 -12.80 18.61
N LYS A 218 -8.79 -13.45 17.59
CA LYS A 218 -9.78 -14.53 17.71
C LYS A 218 -10.99 -14.13 18.58
N ARG A 219 -11.41 -12.87 18.48
CA ARG A 219 -12.55 -12.31 19.22
C ARG A 219 -13.17 -11.11 18.50
N GLU A 220 -14.45 -10.84 18.82
CA GLU A 220 -15.13 -9.61 18.43
C GLU A 220 -14.76 -8.44 19.34
N PHE A 221 -14.92 -7.22 18.82
CA PHE A 221 -14.77 -5.97 19.56
C PHE A 221 -16.07 -5.17 19.49
N LYS A 222 -16.60 -4.77 20.65
CA LYS A 222 -17.86 -4.04 20.78
C LYS A 222 -17.73 -2.58 20.37
N ASP A 223 -16.64 -1.95 20.78
CA ASP A 223 -16.38 -0.53 20.58
C ASP A 223 -14.89 -0.22 20.38
N ASN A 224 -14.58 1.05 20.16
CA ASN A 224 -13.21 1.51 19.98
C ASN A 224 -12.35 1.32 21.24
N LYS A 225 -12.93 1.40 22.42
CA LYS A 225 -12.21 1.22 23.69
C LYS A 225 -11.66 -0.19 23.80
N GLU A 226 -12.49 -1.20 23.51
CA GLU A 226 -12.01 -2.60 23.51
C GLU A 226 -10.89 -2.84 22.48
N ILE A 227 -10.97 -2.18 21.31
CA ILE A 227 -9.90 -2.23 20.29
C ILE A 227 -8.61 -1.62 20.85
N ILE A 228 -8.70 -0.42 21.42
CA ILE A 228 -7.54 0.31 21.97
C ILE A 228 -6.89 -0.52 23.08
N ASP A 229 -7.66 -1.01 24.06
CA ASP A 229 -7.15 -1.80 25.16
C ASP A 229 -6.45 -3.08 24.69
N TYR A 230 -7.04 -3.77 23.72
CA TYR A 230 -6.45 -4.97 23.14
C TYR A 230 -5.14 -4.68 22.40
N VAL A 231 -5.14 -3.65 21.54
CA VAL A 231 -3.95 -3.27 20.74
C VAL A 231 -2.82 -2.80 21.63
N ARG A 232 -3.10 -2.01 22.67
CA ARG A 232 -2.10 -1.59 23.67
C ARG A 232 -1.43 -2.79 24.34
N ALA A 233 -2.22 -3.76 24.76
CA ALA A 233 -1.72 -4.94 25.46
C ALA A 233 -0.95 -5.93 24.55
N ASN A 234 -1.29 -6.01 23.25
CA ASN A 234 -0.85 -7.11 22.40
C ASN A 234 0.01 -6.71 21.19
N LEU A 235 -0.10 -5.47 20.70
CA LEU A 235 0.56 -5.01 19.47
C LEU A 235 1.50 -3.82 19.69
N VAL A 236 1.19 -2.91 20.61
CA VAL A 236 2.10 -1.82 20.99
C VAL A 236 3.42 -2.40 21.53
N GLY A 237 4.54 -1.93 20.98
CA GLY A 237 5.88 -2.47 21.26
C GLY A 237 6.30 -3.63 20.35
N LYS A 238 5.38 -4.24 19.60
CA LYS A 238 5.69 -5.20 18.53
C LYS A 238 5.82 -4.55 17.15
N ALA A 239 5.39 -3.31 17.02
CA ALA A 239 5.65 -2.42 15.89
C ALA A 239 6.02 -1.03 16.43
N GLU A 240 6.66 -0.18 15.62
CA GLU A 240 6.95 1.20 16.01
C GLU A 240 5.64 2.03 16.02
N ASN A 241 4.75 1.79 15.05
CA ASN A 241 3.47 2.49 14.91
C ASN A 241 2.34 1.49 14.64
N VAL A 242 1.16 1.75 15.22
CA VAL A 242 -0.03 0.91 15.04
C VAL A 242 -1.21 1.77 14.63
N ILE A 243 -1.77 1.51 13.46
CA ILE A 243 -3.02 2.10 12.99
C ILE A 243 -4.05 0.98 12.86
N VAL A 244 -5.29 1.22 13.30
CA VAL A 244 -6.42 0.33 13.03
C VAL A 244 -7.42 1.06 12.16
N SER A 245 -7.64 0.58 10.95
CA SER A 245 -8.66 1.15 10.06
C SER A 245 -10.04 0.56 10.37
N LEU A 246 -11.06 1.46 10.45
CA LEU A 246 -12.43 1.10 10.80
C LEU A 246 -13.39 1.29 9.59
N GLY A 247 -12.85 1.39 8.39
CA GLY A 247 -13.60 1.71 7.17
C GLY A 247 -14.27 3.07 7.29
N GLY A 248 -15.52 3.18 6.86
CA GLY A 248 -16.31 4.42 6.97
C GLY A 248 -16.54 4.93 8.39
N LYS A 249 -16.09 4.21 9.42
CA LYS A 249 -16.15 4.61 10.83
C LYS A 249 -14.90 5.33 11.33
N GLY A 250 -13.94 5.62 10.45
CA GLY A 250 -12.71 6.33 10.78
C GLY A 250 -11.50 5.43 10.98
N ALA A 251 -10.55 5.87 11.80
CA ALA A 251 -9.32 5.13 12.10
C ALA A 251 -8.81 5.46 13.51
N LEU A 252 -8.01 4.55 14.06
CA LEU A 252 -7.33 4.70 15.34
C LEU A 252 -5.82 4.64 15.13
N TYR A 253 -5.07 5.55 15.73
CA TYR A 253 -3.65 5.39 16.01
C TYR A 253 -3.49 5.08 17.49
N ILE A 254 -2.69 4.05 17.82
CA ILE A 254 -2.60 3.58 19.20
C ILE A 254 -1.13 3.47 19.60
N ALA A 255 -0.75 4.27 20.59
CA ALA A 255 0.55 4.26 21.25
C ALA A 255 0.47 3.73 22.68
N LYS A 256 1.60 3.71 23.37
CA LYS A 256 1.67 3.30 24.77
C LYS A 256 0.90 4.27 25.68
N ASP A 257 1.11 5.56 25.47
CA ASP A 257 0.70 6.61 26.39
C ASP A 257 -0.50 7.43 25.90
N PHE A 258 -0.92 7.24 24.65
CA PHE A 258 -2.08 7.92 24.05
C PHE A 258 -2.66 7.15 22.87
N SER A 259 -3.88 7.51 22.49
CA SER A 259 -4.46 7.17 21.18
C SER A 259 -4.97 8.41 20.47
N LEU A 260 -5.08 8.30 19.14
CA LEU A 260 -5.76 9.27 18.29
C LEU A 260 -6.93 8.56 17.60
N PHE A 261 -8.06 9.22 17.56
CA PHE A 261 -9.22 8.77 16.80
C PHE A 261 -9.55 9.79 15.71
N ALA A 262 -9.42 9.37 14.46
CA ALA A 262 -9.92 10.13 13.32
C ALA A 262 -11.40 9.82 13.16
N GLN A 263 -12.25 10.82 13.37
CA GLN A 263 -13.69 10.69 13.17
C GLN A 263 -14.04 10.39 11.70
N PRO A 264 -15.19 9.72 11.46
CA PRO A 264 -15.70 9.52 10.11
C PRO A 264 -15.79 10.84 9.34
N PHE A 265 -15.19 10.87 8.16
CA PHE A 265 -15.30 12.04 7.30
C PHE A 265 -16.73 12.15 6.73
N LYS A 266 -17.38 13.29 6.97
CA LYS A 266 -18.72 13.56 6.45
C LYS A 266 -18.62 14.21 5.08
N ALA A 267 -18.64 13.40 4.03
CA ALA A 267 -18.76 13.89 2.66
C ALA A 267 -20.23 14.18 2.29
N LYS A 268 -20.42 15.06 1.31
CA LYS A 268 -21.73 15.25 0.66
C LYS A 268 -21.99 14.20 -0.41
N GLU A 269 -20.93 13.59 -0.90
CA GLU A 269 -20.91 12.63 -2.01
C GLU A 269 -20.84 11.19 -1.46
N SER A 270 -21.30 10.23 -2.25
CA SER A 270 -21.15 8.81 -1.94
C SER A 270 -19.73 8.34 -2.20
N VAL A 271 -19.28 7.30 -1.50
CA VAL A 271 -18.02 6.61 -1.76
C VAL A 271 -18.02 6.09 -3.21
N VAL A 272 -16.94 6.39 -3.94
CA VAL A 272 -16.77 6.01 -5.36
C VAL A 272 -16.06 4.68 -5.48
N ASN A 273 -14.96 4.50 -4.73
CA ASN A 273 -14.13 3.31 -4.81
C ASN A 273 -13.36 3.11 -3.50
N THR A 274 -13.39 1.90 -2.93
CA THR A 274 -12.65 1.57 -1.70
C THR A 274 -11.29 0.92 -1.96
N VAL A 275 -11.01 0.55 -3.21
CA VAL A 275 -9.75 -0.08 -3.61
C VAL A 275 -8.59 0.93 -3.45
N GLY A 276 -7.50 0.50 -2.83
CA GLY A 276 -6.33 1.34 -2.60
C GLY A 276 -6.44 2.32 -1.42
N ALA A 277 -7.62 2.49 -0.79
CA ALA A 277 -7.77 3.39 0.36
C ALA A 277 -6.87 2.99 1.54
N GLY A 278 -6.80 1.70 1.85
CA GLY A 278 -5.90 1.17 2.88
C GLY A 278 -4.42 1.35 2.55
N ASP A 279 -4.06 1.16 1.28
CA ASP A 279 -2.69 1.34 0.77
C ASP A 279 -2.29 2.81 0.83
N SER A 280 -3.24 3.71 0.56
CA SER A 280 -3.07 5.16 0.67
C SER A 280 -2.83 5.62 2.12
N VAL A 281 -3.48 4.98 3.12
CA VAL A 281 -3.19 5.23 4.54
C VAL A 281 -1.73 4.86 4.86
N VAL A 282 -1.28 3.68 4.41
CA VAL A 282 0.11 3.22 4.64
C VAL A 282 1.10 4.20 4.00
N ALA A 283 0.91 4.50 2.72
CA ALA A 283 1.79 5.39 1.97
C ALA A 283 1.85 6.80 2.57
N GLY A 284 0.69 7.38 2.91
CA GLY A 284 0.58 8.70 3.51
C GLY A 284 1.25 8.79 4.87
N PHE A 285 1.06 7.78 5.73
CA PHE A 285 1.70 7.73 7.05
C PHE A 285 3.22 7.63 6.93
N VAL A 286 3.72 6.69 6.13
CA VAL A 286 5.16 6.48 5.92
C VAL A 286 5.79 7.74 5.35
N ASN A 287 5.19 8.32 4.29
CA ASN A 287 5.69 9.54 3.67
C ASN A 287 5.84 10.69 4.66
N TYR A 288 4.80 10.96 5.45
CA TYR A 288 4.81 12.08 6.39
C TYR A 288 5.80 11.85 7.54
N MET A 289 5.85 10.64 8.10
CA MET A 289 6.79 10.28 9.16
C MET A 289 8.25 10.38 8.73
N LEU A 290 8.57 10.00 7.49
CA LEU A 290 9.93 10.07 6.97
C LEU A 290 10.38 11.52 6.71
N LYS A 291 9.44 12.45 6.45
CA LYS A 291 9.73 13.89 6.20
C LYS A 291 9.73 14.71 7.48
N GLU A 292 8.72 14.57 8.33
CA GLU A 292 8.43 15.50 9.42
C GLU A 292 8.59 14.87 10.82
N ASN A 293 8.53 13.53 10.92
CA ASN A 293 8.58 12.77 12.18
C ASN A 293 7.58 13.25 13.25
N ASP A 294 6.37 13.65 12.81
CA ASP A 294 5.25 14.09 13.64
C ASP A 294 4.09 13.11 13.49
N VAL A 295 3.88 12.29 14.50
CA VAL A 295 2.91 11.19 14.48
C VAL A 295 1.47 11.67 14.29
N GLU A 296 1.06 12.77 14.94
CA GLU A 296 -0.32 13.24 14.87
C GLU A 296 -0.63 13.81 13.48
N LYS A 297 0.29 14.59 12.92
CA LYS A 297 0.16 15.09 11.56
C LYS A 297 0.26 13.97 10.53
N ALA A 298 1.17 13.00 10.74
CA ALA A 298 1.28 11.81 9.88
C ALA A 298 -0.01 10.98 9.88
N PHE A 299 -0.62 10.76 11.04
CA PHE A 299 -1.88 10.05 11.15
C PHE A 299 -3.03 10.81 10.46
N ARG A 300 -3.13 12.12 10.69
CA ARG A 300 -4.11 12.99 10.01
C ARG A 300 -3.96 12.91 8.48
N PHE A 301 -2.75 13.07 7.99
CA PHE A 301 -2.46 13.02 6.56
C PHE A 301 -2.74 11.62 5.97
N ALA A 302 -2.37 10.57 6.67
CA ALA A 302 -2.65 9.19 6.26
C ALA A 302 -4.14 8.91 6.10
N VAL A 303 -4.95 9.32 7.09
CA VAL A 303 -6.42 9.17 7.02
C VAL A 303 -6.99 10.01 5.89
N ALA A 304 -6.47 11.22 5.66
CA ALA A 304 -6.88 12.06 4.53
C ALA A 304 -6.57 11.39 3.19
N CYS A 305 -5.38 10.75 3.03
CA CYS A 305 -5.02 9.99 1.84
C CYS A 305 -6.01 8.84 1.56
N GLY A 306 -6.31 8.02 2.58
CA GLY A 306 -7.28 6.92 2.44
C GLY A 306 -8.68 7.40 2.15
N THR A 307 -9.11 8.51 2.78
CA THR A 307 -10.41 9.12 2.55
C THR A 307 -10.50 9.69 1.14
N ALA A 308 -9.53 10.49 0.69
CA ALA A 308 -9.50 11.06 -0.67
C ALA A 308 -9.56 9.95 -1.72
N THR A 309 -8.82 8.86 -1.55
CA THR A 309 -8.86 7.70 -2.44
C THR A 309 -10.26 7.08 -2.48
N SER A 310 -10.97 6.99 -1.34
CA SER A 310 -12.32 6.42 -1.32
C SER A 310 -13.36 7.27 -2.08
N PHE A 311 -13.10 8.55 -2.28
CA PHE A 311 -13.94 9.47 -3.05
C PHE A 311 -13.40 9.78 -4.45
N SER A 312 -12.40 9.04 -4.92
CA SER A 312 -11.78 9.16 -6.24
C SER A 312 -12.01 7.88 -7.06
N GLU A 313 -11.93 7.97 -8.37
CA GLU A 313 -12.00 6.80 -9.27
C GLU A 313 -10.72 5.94 -9.18
N ASP A 314 -9.56 6.58 -8.99
CA ASP A 314 -8.25 5.97 -8.73
C ASP A 314 -7.72 6.51 -7.38
N ILE A 315 -6.44 6.73 -7.24
CA ILE A 315 -5.79 7.24 -6.01
C ILE A 315 -6.03 8.75 -5.87
N GLY A 316 -6.29 9.19 -4.63
CA GLY A 316 -6.55 10.60 -4.31
C GLY A 316 -5.40 11.54 -4.70
N GLU A 317 -5.76 12.70 -5.27
CA GLU A 317 -4.84 13.76 -5.64
C GLU A 317 -4.49 14.67 -4.45
N LEU A 318 -3.30 15.30 -4.48
CA LEU A 318 -2.75 16.07 -3.35
C LEU A 318 -3.71 17.18 -2.87
N ASP A 319 -4.25 17.99 -3.77
CA ASP A 319 -5.13 19.10 -3.40
C ASP A 319 -6.36 18.61 -2.63
N PHE A 320 -6.94 17.49 -3.07
CA PHE A 320 -8.10 16.90 -2.40
C PHE A 320 -7.71 16.25 -1.05
N ILE A 321 -6.55 15.63 -0.97
CA ILE A 321 -5.99 15.11 0.30
C ILE A 321 -5.81 16.25 1.30
N GLU A 322 -5.24 17.40 0.88
CA GLU A 322 -5.03 18.55 1.75
C GLU A 322 -6.36 19.17 2.21
N GLU A 323 -7.36 19.26 1.31
CA GLU A 323 -8.69 19.74 1.67
C GLU A 323 -9.29 18.86 2.77
N ILE A 324 -9.28 17.54 2.59
CA ILE A 324 -9.79 16.60 3.59
C ILE A 324 -9.00 16.70 4.89
N SER A 325 -7.66 16.74 4.82
CA SER A 325 -6.78 16.84 5.99
C SER A 325 -7.13 18.04 6.89
N LYS A 326 -7.46 19.19 6.29
CA LYS A 326 -7.90 20.40 7.01
C LYS A 326 -9.25 20.23 7.72
N LYS A 327 -10.13 19.37 7.20
CA LYS A 327 -11.48 19.14 7.73
C LYS A 327 -11.59 17.97 8.69
N LEU A 328 -10.59 17.06 8.72
CA LEU A 328 -10.62 15.91 9.62
C LEU A 328 -10.57 16.34 11.08
N VAL A 329 -11.44 15.74 11.89
CA VAL A 329 -11.44 15.88 13.34
C VAL A 329 -10.66 14.72 13.93
N ILE A 330 -9.59 15.04 14.66
CA ILE A 330 -8.78 14.07 15.40
C ILE A 330 -8.98 14.31 16.88
N GLU A 331 -9.46 13.30 17.58
CA GLU A 331 -9.57 13.27 19.03
C GLU A 331 -8.34 12.59 19.62
N ARG A 332 -7.80 13.13 20.71
CA ARG A 332 -6.66 12.56 21.43
C ARG A 332 -7.06 12.18 22.84
N GLU A 333 -6.77 10.95 23.21
CA GLU A 333 -6.94 10.45 24.56
C GLU A 333 -5.58 10.08 25.14
N HIS A 334 -5.29 10.58 26.36
CA HIS A 334 -4.08 10.25 27.12
C HIS A 334 -4.38 9.18 28.15
N TYR A 335 -3.46 8.27 28.32
CA TYR A 335 -3.53 7.25 29.36
C TYR A 335 -2.58 7.63 30.49
N GLY A 336 -3.11 7.72 31.70
CA GLY A 336 -2.30 7.88 32.91
C GLY A 336 -1.34 6.69 33.08
N ASN A 337 -0.17 6.97 33.61
CA ASN A 337 0.80 5.95 34.02
C ASN A 337 0.22 5.01 35.07
#